data_236b690607b9a21ed1f3ae5f96948940
#
_entry.id   236b690607b9a21ed1f3ae5f96948940
#
_cell.length_a   1.000
_cell.length_b   1.000
_cell.length_c   1.000
_cell.angle_alpha   90.00
_cell.angle_beta   90.00
_cell.angle_gamma   90.00
#
_symmetry.space_group_name_H-M   'P 1'
#
loop_
_entity.id
_entity.type
_entity.pdbx_description
1 polymer ?
#
loop_
_entity_poly.entity_id
_entity_poly.type
_entity_poly.pdbx_seq_one_letter_code
_entity_poly.pdbx_strand_id
1 'polypeptide(L)'
;EADDIEYNGSDGNTITQDLGYGFIGTEEHFSTSVPNGTDKILVNVKSDVYIKQEVIESYTISLNGTEYQSDEAIPLEVGVNKLTVNCKAAIGKDSTYTIDVTRRSASKQTTFEVPEGASVLVMQGSKTMKANEDGTYTLENGTYTYYVSKSGFLTKTDSFKVTDEESNPVIRIESLEAVPAQSGTVSVQLAGQSTVFCPTTDIAISQEAKDLAANRYVLYNHGGYTVLHALLDAADASRAGFECYRGKFVLTGDSITESNGKKASWICKVNGAVCDDPANTLASDGDKIELFYNSGWDGMKDAHLTPETKSVNRGETLTLTLAGAGVSENDANAEAIADAEIYEGS
;
A
#
# COMPACT_ATOMS: atom_id res chain seq x y z
N GLU A 1 11.67 35.05 5.24
CA GLU A 1 10.47 35.84 5.51
C GLU A 1 9.33 35.24 4.75
N ALA A 2 8.22 34.98 5.45
CA ALA A 2 7.10 34.25 4.88
C ALA A 2 6.31 35.17 3.95
N ASP A 3 6.16 34.78 2.71
CA ASP A 3 5.21 35.36 1.79
C ASP A 3 3.92 34.53 1.86
N ASP A 4 2.84 35.11 2.37
CA ASP A 4 1.54 34.48 2.41
C ASP A 4 0.83 34.66 1.06
N ILE A 5 0.33 33.57 0.51
CA ILE A 5 -0.59 33.60 -0.62
C ILE A 5 -1.99 33.32 -0.11
N GLU A 6 -2.89 34.30 -0.21
CA GLU A 6 -4.30 34.10 0.09
C GLU A 6 -5.08 33.72 -1.17
N TYR A 7 -5.83 32.63 -1.07
CA TYR A 7 -6.76 32.21 -2.12
C TYR A 7 -8.18 32.49 -1.66
N ASN A 8 -8.91 33.27 -2.42
CA ASN A 8 -10.33 33.48 -2.21
C ASN A 8 -11.10 32.70 -3.27
N GLY A 9 -11.72 31.58 -2.86
CA GLY A 9 -12.58 30.83 -3.74
C GLY A 9 -13.91 31.55 -4.04
N SER A 10 -14.47 31.32 -5.20
CA SER A 10 -15.80 31.85 -5.57
C SER A 10 -16.94 31.32 -4.70
N ASP A 11 -16.69 30.25 -3.94
CA ASP A 11 -17.58 29.68 -2.93
C ASP A 11 -17.55 30.42 -1.58
N GLY A 12 -16.79 31.53 -1.49
CA GLY A 12 -16.62 32.33 -0.28
C GLY A 12 -15.63 31.79 0.73
N ASN A 13 -14.93 30.70 0.42
CA ASN A 13 -13.86 30.16 1.26
C ASN A 13 -12.54 30.86 0.94
N THR A 14 -11.89 31.39 1.94
CA THR A 14 -10.52 31.88 1.87
C THR A 14 -9.58 30.78 2.31
N ILE A 15 -8.64 30.39 1.46
CA ILE A 15 -7.56 29.48 1.80
C ILE A 15 -6.29 30.29 1.87
N THR A 16 -5.65 30.33 3.02
CA THR A 16 -4.33 30.93 3.19
C THR A 16 -3.29 29.82 3.11
N GLN A 17 -2.39 29.93 2.16
CA GLN A 17 -1.22 29.06 2.07
C GLN A 17 -0.04 29.85 2.62
N ASP A 18 0.41 29.47 3.82
CA ASP A 18 1.65 29.96 4.39
C ASP A 18 2.82 29.30 3.64
N LEU A 19 3.60 30.11 2.93
CA LEU A 19 4.76 29.63 2.17
C LEU A 19 6.01 29.46 3.05
N GLY A 20 5.90 29.73 4.35
CA GLY A 20 6.98 29.57 5.30
C GLY A 20 8.08 30.63 5.18
N TYR A 21 9.15 30.46 5.97
CA TYR A 21 10.33 31.35 5.87
C TYR A 21 11.21 30.90 4.70
N GLY A 22 10.88 31.36 3.48
CA GLY A 22 11.72 31.19 2.30
C GLY A 22 12.96 32.07 2.37
N PHE A 23 14.14 31.54 2.07
CA PHE A 23 15.31 32.37 1.80
C PHE A 23 15.15 33.03 0.42
N ILE A 24 15.36 34.34 0.35
CA ILE A 24 15.34 35.06 -0.90
C ILE A 24 16.24 34.39 -1.95
N GLY A 25 15.65 33.94 -3.06
CA GLY A 25 16.35 33.30 -4.19
C GLY A 25 16.32 31.77 -4.21
N THR A 26 15.36 31.12 -3.55
CA THR A 26 15.07 29.70 -3.70
C THR A 26 13.84 29.49 -4.57
N GLU A 27 13.83 28.38 -5.34
CA GLU A 27 12.60 27.89 -5.97
C GLU A 27 11.88 27.02 -4.94
N GLU A 28 10.61 27.32 -4.66
CA GLU A 28 9.81 26.58 -3.73
C GLU A 28 8.56 26.00 -4.41
N HIS A 29 8.24 24.75 -4.06
CA HIS A 29 7.10 24.04 -4.62
C HIS A 29 6.15 23.64 -3.51
N PHE A 30 4.87 24.02 -3.68
CA PHE A 30 3.78 23.76 -2.74
C PHE A 30 2.64 23.02 -3.44
N SER A 31 1.76 22.42 -2.66
CA SER A 31 0.54 21.81 -3.18
C SER A 31 -0.64 22.04 -2.25
N THR A 32 -1.79 22.32 -2.83
CA THR A 32 -3.05 22.45 -2.10
C THR A 32 -4.20 21.86 -2.92
N SER A 33 -5.35 21.62 -2.29
CA SER A 33 -6.55 21.19 -3.00
C SER A 33 -7.77 21.98 -2.60
N VAL A 34 -8.59 22.34 -3.58
CA VAL A 34 -9.84 23.07 -3.39
C VAL A 34 -11.04 22.21 -3.80
N PRO A 35 -12.24 22.43 -3.21
CA PRO A 35 -13.45 21.75 -3.61
C PRO A 35 -13.80 21.94 -5.09
N ASN A 36 -14.63 21.06 -5.64
CA ASN A 36 -15.13 21.20 -7.03
C ASN A 36 -15.85 22.53 -7.28
N GLY A 37 -16.60 23.03 -6.29
CA GLY A 37 -17.32 24.29 -6.38
C GLY A 37 -16.41 25.53 -6.47
N THR A 38 -15.11 25.41 -6.19
CA THR A 38 -14.12 26.51 -6.31
C THR A 38 -13.65 26.59 -7.76
N ASP A 39 -14.37 27.29 -8.60
CA ASP A 39 -14.07 27.43 -10.03
C ASP A 39 -13.09 28.58 -10.35
N LYS A 40 -12.78 29.43 -9.37
CA LYS A 40 -11.86 30.57 -9.49
C LYS A 40 -11.11 30.78 -8.18
N ILE A 41 -9.93 31.37 -8.29
CA ILE A 41 -9.12 31.85 -7.15
C ILE A 41 -8.72 33.29 -7.35
N LEU A 42 -8.46 33.99 -6.24
CA LEU A 42 -7.75 35.28 -6.22
C LEU A 42 -6.40 35.04 -5.55
N VAL A 43 -5.36 35.57 -6.16
CA VAL A 43 -4.00 35.42 -5.64
C VAL A 43 -3.49 36.78 -5.20
N ASN A 44 -3.22 36.95 -3.92
CA ASN A 44 -2.62 38.14 -3.33
C ASN A 44 -1.21 37.80 -2.88
N VAL A 45 -0.23 38.54 -3.36
CA VAL A 45 1.15 38.38 -2.93
C VAL A 45 1.46 39.51 -1.93
N LYS A 46 1.84 39.12 -0.71
CA LYS A 46 2.20 40.02 0.37
C LYS A 46 3.61 39.71 0.83
N SER A 47 4.44 40.74 1.03
CA SER A 47 5.71 40.53 1.75
C SER A 47 5.49 40.65 3.25
N ASP A 48 6.09 39.75 4.03
CA ASP A 48 6.02 39.81 5.49
C ASP A 48 6.78 41.04 6.04
N VAL A 49 6.08 41.86 6.81
CA VAL A 49 6.45 43.20 7.22
C VAL A 49 7.38 43.23 8.45
N TYR A 50 8.13 42.20 8.75
CA TYR A 50 9.12 42.28 9.84
C TYR A 50 10.33 43.16 9.50
N ILE A 51 10.56 43.49 8.23
CA ILE A 51 11.57 44.43 7.76
C ILE A 51 10.84 45.62 7.14
N LYS A 52 11.03 46.80 7.67
CA LYS A 52 10.41 48.07 7.24
C LYS A 52 10.77 48.51 5.79
N GLN A 53 11.08 47.62 4.90
CA GLN A 53 11.34 47.87 3.48
C GLN A 53 10.51 46.92 2.64
N GLU A 54 9.85 47.45 1.61
CA GLU A 54 9.24 46.64 0.58
C GLU A 54 10.32 45.77 -0.07
N VAL A 55 10.27 44.47 0.13
CA VAL A 55 11.29 43.54 -0.35
C VAL A 55 10.98 43.13 -1.80
N ILE A 56 9.70 43.18 -2.20
CA ILE A 56 9.24 42.86 -3.55
C ILE A 56 9.11 44.15 -4.37
N GLU A 57 9.86 44.28 -5.48
CA GLU A 57 9.74 45.37 -6.44
C GLU A 57 8.52 45.18 -7.34
N SER A 58 8.31 43.95 -7.82
CA SER A 58 7.19 43.58 -8.67
C SER A 58 7.00 42.05 -8.64
N TYR A 59 5.84 41.57 -9.04
CA TYR A 59 5.59 40.15 -9.24
C TYR A 59 4.73 39.91 -10.47
N THR A 60 4.80 38.70 -11.02
CA THR A 60 3.90 38.20 -12.06
C THR A 60 3.26 36.93 -11.59
N ILE A 61 1.98 36.72 -11.96
CA ILE A 61 1.19 35.56 -11.64
C ILE A 61 0.85 34.87 -12.95
N SER A 62 1.05 33.55 -13.01
CA SER A 62 0.59 32.74 -14.13
C SER A 62 -0.04 31.43 -13.67
N LEU A 63 -1.11 31.02 -14.35
CA LEU A 63 -1.73 29.68 -14.14
C LEU A 63 -1.63 28.89 -15.44
N ASN A 64 -1.07 27.69 -15.39
CA ASN A 64 -0.85 26.84 -16.55
C ASN A 64 -0.13 27.54 -17.71
N GLY A 65 0.74 28.52 -17.39
CA GLY A 65 1.49 29.32 -18.36
C GLY A 65 0.76 30.56 -18.91
N THR A 66 -0.49 30.81 -18.52
CA THR A 66 -1.23 32.04 -18.87
C THR A 66 -1.06 33.09 -17.77
N GLU A 67 -0.63 34.30 -18.12
CA GLU A 67 -0.46 35.37 -17.15
C GLU A 67 -1.78 36.04 -16.79
N TYR A 68 -1.88 36.46 -15.53
CA TYR A 68 -3.03 37.14 -14.94
C TYR A 68 -2.58 38.40 -14.18
N GLN A 69 -3.48 39.35 -14.09
CA GLN A 69 -3.22 40.54 -13.30
C GLN A 69 -3.48 40.32 -11.82
N SER A 70 -2.85 41.13 -10.97
CA SER A 70 -3.21 41.21 -9.56
C SER A 70 -4.69 41.53 -9.43
N ASP A 71 -5.36 40.91 -8.46
CA ASP A 71 -6.81 41.04 -8.19
C ASP A 71 -7.73 40.51 -9.31
N GLU A 72 -7.20 39.84 -10.33
CA GLU A 72 -7.99 39.16 -11.34
C GLU A 72 -8.43 37.78 -10.82
N ALA A 73 -9.70 37.41 -11.04
CA ALA A 73 -10.21 36.11 -10.72
C ALA A 73 -9.69 35.07 -11.73
N ILE A 74 -8.79 34.20 -11.29
CA ILE A 74 -8.10 33.21 -12.11
C ILE A 74 -8.95 31.93 -12.17
N PRO A 75 -9.42 31.49 -13.36
CA PRO A 75 -10.25 30.30 -13.47
C PRO A 75 -9.45 29.03 -13.24
N LEU A 76 -10.04 28.07 -12.49
CA LEU A 76 -9.47 26.74 -12.26
C LEU A 76 -10.19 25.69 -13.10
N GLU A 77 -9.41 24.88 -13.79
CA GLU A 77 -9.89 23.63 -14.39
C GLU A 77 -9.94 22.51 -13.35
N VAL A 78 -10.81 21.51 -13.56
CA VAL A 78 -10.80 20.31 -12.73
C VAL A 78 -9.48 19.57 -12.93
N GLY A 79 -8.84 19.17 -11.82
CA GLY A 79 -7.51 18.58 -11.81
C GLY A 79 -6.44 19.57 -11.33
N VAL A 80 -5.19 19.28 -11.67
CA VAL A 80 -4.03 20.06 -11.22
C VAL A 80 -3.87 21.30 -12.08
N ASN A 81 -3.89 22.47 -11.42
CA ASN A 81 -3.61 23.77 -12.00
C ASN A 81 -2.27 24.26 -11.44
N LYS A 82 -1.31 24.50 -12.31
CA LYS A 82 0.02 24.95 -11.91
C LYS A 82 0.06 26.48 -11.82
N LEU A 83 -0.01 27.00 -10.59
CA LEU A 83 0.16 28.41 -10.29
C LEU A 83 1.65 28.72 -10.12
N THR A 84 2.14 29.74 -10.81
CA THR A 84 3.52 30.21 -10.69
C THR A 84 3.50 31.70 -10.34
N VAL A 85 4.21 32.08 -9.29
CA VAL A 85 4.42 33.45 -8.88
C VAL A 85 5.89 33.75 -8.96
N ASN A 86 6.27 34.67 -9.85
CA ASN A 86 7.64 35.14 -9.97
C ASN A 86 7.74 36.51 -9.27
N CYS A 87 8.52 36.59 -8.24
CA CYS A 87 8.77 37.81 -7.46
C CYS A 87 10.12 38.38 -7.85
N LYS A 88 10.14 39.65 -8.26
CA LYS A 88 11.33 40.41 -8.48
C LYS A 88 11.70 41.15 -7.19
N ALA A 89 12.89 40.89 -6.68
CA ALA A 89 13.34 41.50 -5.44
C ALA A 89 13.85 42.92 -5.67
N ALA A 90 13.46 43.84 -4.80
CA ALA A 90 14.05 45.21 -4.78
C ALA A 90 15.52 45.14 -4.36
N ILE A 91 15.88 44.21 -3.50
CA ILE A 91 17.26 43.94 -3.01
C ILE A 91 17.43 42.43 -2.87
N GLY A 92 18.43 41.87 -3.53
CA GLY A 92 18.73 40.43 -3.40
C GLY A 92 18.53 39.65 -4.70
N LYS A 93 17.99 38.44 -4.58
CA LYS A 93 17.68 37.54 -5.72
C LYS A 93 16.18 37.43 -5.91
N ASP A 94 15.78 37.33 -7.19
CA ASP A 94 14.42 37.00 -7.55
C ASP A 94 14.03 35.59 -7.07
N SER A 95 12.77 35.40 -6.78
CA SER A 95 12.21 34.13 -6.29
C SER A 95 11.07 33.65 -7.17
N THR A 96 10.95 32.34 -7.35
CA THR A 96 9.84 31.68 -8.05
C THR A 96 9.16 30.71 -7.14
N TYR A 97 7.86 30.89 -6.95
CA TYR A 97 7.01 29.96 -6.20
C TYR A 97 6.12 29.21 -7.18
N THR A 98 6.08 27.92 -7.05
CA THR A 98 5.19 27.04 -7.83
C THR A 98 4.23 26.33 -6.89
N ILE A 99 2.94 26.42 -7.17
CA ILE A 99 1.90 25.84 -6.34
C ILE A 99 0.98 25.00 -7.22
N ASP A 100 0.90 23.70 -6.94
CA ASP A 100 -0.07 22.81 -7.58
C ASP A 100 -1.41 22.94 -6.87
N VAL A 101 -2.34 23.70 -7.48
CA VAL A 101 -3.71 23.86 -6.98
C VAL A 101 -4.59 22.80 -7.62
N THR A 102 -4.95 21.76 -6.88
CA THR A 102 -5.83 20.71 -7.38
C THR A 102 -7.28 21.04 -7.10
N ARG A 103 -8.05 21.42 -8.14
CA ARG A 103 -9.50 21.50 -8.07
C ARG A 103 -10.07 20.08 -8.16
N ARG A 104 -10.74 19.65 -7.09
CA ARG A 104 -11.31 18.30 -7.05
C ARG A 104 -12.44 18.15 -8.08
N SER A 105 -12.61 16.92 -8.62
CA SER A 105 -13.74 16.61 -9.49
C SER A 105 -15.07 16.61 -8.73
N ALA A 106 -16.19 16.67 -9.44
CA ALA A 106 -17.50 16.45 -8.85
C ALA A 106 -17.57 15.04 -8.26
N SER A 107 -18.14 14.92 -7.08
CA SER A 107 -18.38 13.61 -6.48
C SER A 107 -19.66 12.97 -7.00
N LYS A 108 -19.64 11.64 -7.13
CA LYS A 108 -20.80 10.81 -7.51
C LYS A 108 -21.19 9.93 -6.33
N GLN A 109 -22.48 9.73 -6.16
CA GLN A 109 -22.99 8.77 -5.19
C GLN A 109 -22.96 7.36 -5.81
N THR A 110 -22.10 6.49 -5.29
CA THR A 110 -21.94 5.10 -5.76
C THR A 110 -22.69 4.17 -4.83
N THR A 111 -23.53 3.31 -5.39
CA THR A 111 -24.33 2.32 -4.66
C THR A 111 -23.80 0.92 -4.95
N PHE A 112 -23.72 0.07 -3.91
CA PHE A 112 -23.44 -1.34 -4.03
C PHE A 112 -24.68 -2.16 -3.71
N GLU A 113 -25.16 -2.91 -4.70
CA GLU A 113 -26.21 -3.92 -4.52
C GLU A 113 -25.52 -5.26 -4.31
N VAL A 114 -25.51 -5.76 -3.06
CA VAL A 114 -24.77 -6.96 -2.65
C VAL A 114 -25.71 -7.96 -1.95
N PRO A 115 -25.33 -9.26 -1.86
CA PRO A 115 -26.10 -10.24 -1.11
C PRO A 115 -26.30 -9.83 0.34
N GLU A 116 -27.46 -10.18 0.89
CA GLU A 116 -27.82 -9.88 2.28
C GLU A 116 -26.74 -10.35 3.26
N GLY A 117 -26.36 -9.49 4.20
CA GLY A 117 -25.33 -9.75 5.20
C GLY A 117 -23.89 -9.66 4.67
N ALA A 118 -23.69 -9.26 3.41
CA ALA A 118 -22.35 -8.95 2.91
C ALA A 118 -21.94 -7.53 3.32
N SER A 119 -20.63 -7.34 3.51
CA SER A 119 -19.99 -6.06 3.78
C SER A 119 -19.21 -5.59 2.58
N VAL A 120 -19.20 -4.28 2.33
CA VAL A 120 -18.48 -3.66 1.23
C VAL A 120 -17.36 -2.78 1.79
N LEU A 121 -16.17 -2.90 1.24
CA LEU A 121 -15.05 -1.99 1.46
C LEU A 121 -14.63 -1.41 0.11
N VAL A 122 -14.47 -0.09 0.05
CA VAL A 122 -13.99 0.61 -1.16
C VAL A 122 -12.67 1.29 -0.86
N MET A 123 -11.72 1.16 -1.77
CA MET A 123 -10.38 1.75 -1.65
C MET A 123 -9.99 2.53 -2.90
N GLN A 124 -9.22 3.60 -2.71
CA GLN A 124 -8.48 4.29 -3.77
C GLN A 124 -6.99 4.19 -3.46
N GLY A 125 -6.28 3.33 -4.19
CA GLY A 125 -4.93 2.95 -3.82
C GLY A 125 -4.89 2.35 -2.41
N SER A 126 -4.11 2.95 -1.50
CA SER A 126 -4.02 2.53 -0.08
C SER A 126 -5.05 3.21 0.83
N LYS A 127 -5.85 4.14 0.32
CA LYS A 127 -6.82 4.90 1.11
C LYS A 127 -8.17 4.20 1.14
N THR A 128 -8.68 3.91 2.34
CA THR A 128 -10.04 3.41 2.56
C THR A 128 -11.04 4.55 2.44
N MET A 129 -12.08 4.35 1.63
CA MET A 129 -13.19 5.29 1.49
C MET A 129 -14.23 5.01 2.58
N LYS A 130 -14.79 6.09 3.13
CA LYS A 130 -15.83 5.98 4.16
C LYS A 130 -17.21 5.85 3.50
N ALA A 131 -17.98 4.85 3.93
CA ALA A 131 -19.38 4.74 3.55
C ALA A 131 -20.21 5.84 4.22
N ASN A 132 -21.25 6.30 3.54
CA ASN A 132 -22.30 7.15 4.08
C ASN A 132 -23.20 6.34 5.04
N GLU A 133 -24.06 7.02 5.79
CA GLU A 133 -25.00 6.37 6.73
C GLU A 133 -26.00 5.44 6.03
N ASP A 134 -26.31 5.70 4.78
CA ASP A 134 -27.19 4.87 3.93
C ASP A 134 -26.46 3.72 3.21
N GLY A 135 -25.16 3.52 3.48
CA GLY A 135 -24.34 2.49 2.86
C GLY A 135 -23.82 2.83 1.46
N THR A 136 -24.12 3.99 0.92
CA THR A 136 -23.55 4.48 -0.33
C THR A 136 -22.16 5.09 -0.12
N TYR A 137 -21.45 5.39 -1.21
CA TYR A 137 -20.14 6.05 -1.18
C TYR A 137 -20.17 7.33 -2.00
N THR A 138 -19.71 8.43 -1.44
CA THR A 138 -19.48 9.68 -2.17
C THR A 138 -18.06 9.69 -2.70
N LEU A 139 -17.88 9.48 -4.01
CA LEU A 139 -16.59 9.28 -4.66
C LEU A 139 -16.35 10.35 -5.74
N GLU A 140 -15.14 10.87 -5.78
CA GLU A 140 -14.65 11.76 -6.84
C GLU A 140 -14.25 10.94 -8.08
N ASN A 141 -13.95 11.60 -9.21
CA ASN A 141 -13.42 10.91 -10.38
C ASN A 141 -12.12 10.14 -10.03
N GLY A 142 -12.07 8.91 -10.48
CA GLY A 142 -10.92 8.06 -10.21
C GLY A 142 -11.20 6.58 -10.40
N THR A 143 -10.16 5.78 -10.18
CA THR A 143 -10.25 4.31 -10.16
C THR A 143 -10.28 3.83 -8.71
N TYR A 144 -11.22 2.97 -8.40
CA TYR A 144 -11.46 2.43 -7.08
C TYR A 144 -11.45 0.90 -7.15
N THR A 145 -10.97 0.28 -6.08
CA THR A 145 -11.08 -1.18 -5.88
C THR A 145 -12.11 -1.43 -4.79
N TYR A 146 -12.96 -2.41 -4.98
CA TYR A 146 -13.90 -2.83 -3.95
C TYR A 146 -13.65 -4.28 -3.52
N TYR A 147 -14.03 -4.55 -2.29
CA TYR A 147 -14.03 -5.89 -1.67
C TYR A 147 -15.42 -6.13 -1.09
N VAL A 148 -16.06 -7.20 -1.52
CA VAL A 148 -17.34 -7.65 -0.96
C VAL A 148 -17.10 -8.93 -0.21
N SER A 149 -17.28 -8.91 1.09
CA SER A 149 -16.99 -10.03 1.99
C SER A 149 -18.23 -10.45 2.77
N LYS A 150 -18.35 -11.75 2.99
CA LYS A 150 -19.39 -12.37 3.82
C LYS A 150 -18.82 -13.64 4.45
N SER A 151 -19.14 -13.89 5.73
CA SER A 151 -18.69 -15.10 6.41
C SER A 151 -19.15 -16.37 5.66
N GLY A 152 -18.24 -17.32 5.45
CA GLY A 152 -18.47 -18.56 4.70
C GLY A 152 -18.41 -18.41 3.18
N PHE A 153 -18.01 -17.23 2.66
CA PHE A 153 -17.90 -16.97 1.21
C PHE A 153 -16.53 -16.39 0.85
N LEU A 154 -16.06 -16.68 -0.35
CA LEU A 154 -14.87 -16.06 -0.91
C LEU A 154 -15.11 -14.55 -1.09
N THR A 155 -14.12 -13.75 -0.75
CA THR A 155 -14.18 -12.30 -0.97
C THR A 155 -14.15 -12.01 -2.46
N LYS A 156 -15.16 -11.29 -2.95
CA LYS A 156 -15.20 -10.77 -4.31
C LYS A 156 -14.46 -9.44 -4.36
N THR A 157 -13.49 -9.33 -5.24
CA THR A 157 -12.76 -8.08 -5.49
C THR A 157 -12.79 -7.74 -6.96
N ASP A 158 -12.93 -6.45 -7.28
CA ASP A 158 -12.81 -5.92 -8.62
C ASP A 158 -12.55 -4.41 -8.55
N SER A 159 -12.38 -3.77 -9.71
CA SER A 159 -12.18 -2.33 -9.80
C SER A 159 -13.22 -1.67 -10.69
N PHE A 160 -13.51 -0.41 -10.39
CA PHE A 160 -14.41 0.42 -11.20
C PHE A 160 -13.87 1.85 -11.30
N LYS A 161 -14.38 2.58 -12.30
CA LYS A 161 -14.04 3.99 -12.49
C LYS A 161 -15.26 4.86 -12.21
N VAL A 162 -15.02 6.01 -11.58
CA VAL A 162 -15.97 7.09 -11.48
C VAL A 162 -15.51 8.19 -12.42
N THR A 163 -16.42 8.66 -13.30
CA THR A 163 -16.13 9.70 -14.29
C THR A 163 -17.23 10.76 -14.29
N ASP A 164 -16.95 11.94 -14.84
CA ASP A 164 -17.95 13.02 -14.96
C ASP A 164 -19.07 12.66 -15.94
N GLU A 165 -18.81 11.74 -16.88
CA GLU A 165 -19.74 11.35 -17.95
C GLU A 165 -20.86 10.42 -17.48
N GLU A 166 -20.63 9.71 -16.37
CA GLU A 166 -21.60 8.73 -15.86
C GLU A 166 -22.54 9.35 -14.83
N SER A 167 -23.80 8.86 -14.82
CA SER A 167 -24.69 9.02 -13.66
C SER A 167 -24.13 8.27 -12.46
N ASN A 168 -24.73 8.45 -11.27
CA ASN A 168 -24.32 7.75 -10.05
C ASN A 168 -24.13 6.24 -10.30
N PRO A 169 -22.91 5.68 -10.12
CA PRO A 169 -22.64 4.28 -10.43
C PRO A 169 -23.42 3.34 -9.51
N VAL A 170 -23.91 2.24 -10.06
CA VAL A 170 -24.50 1.13 -9.30
C VAL A 170 -23.73 -0.14 -9.61
N ILE A 171 -23.03 -0.67 -8.61
CA ILE A 171 -22.25 -1.89 -8.71
C ILE A 171 -23.07 -3.05 -8.16
N ARG A 172 -23.37 -4.04 -9.01
CA ARG A 172 -24.21 -5.18 -8.66
C ARG A 172 -23.40 -6.45 -8.53
N ILE A 173 -23.50 -7.10 -7.37
CA ILE A 173 -22.93 -8.40 -7.08
C ILE A 173 -24.09 -9.34 -6.70
N GLU A 174 -24.52 -10.16 -7.64
CA GLU A 174 -25.69 -11.02 -7.47
C GLU A 174 -25.45 -12.17 -6.48
N SER A 175 -24.23 -12.71 -6.46
CA SER A 175 -23.85 -13.82 -5.58
C SER A 175 -22.36 -13.79 -5.22
N LEU A 176 -22.04 -14.43 -4.11
CA LEU A 176 -20.69 -14.75 -3.69
C LEU A 176 -20.50 -16.26 -3.76
N GLU A 177 -19.29 -16.71 -4.08
CA GLU A 177 -18.91 -18.11 -4.09
C GLU A 177 -18.69 -18.59 -2.66
N ALA A 178 -19.29 -19.73 -2.30
CA ALA A 178 -19.10 -20.33 -0.98
C ALA A 178 -17.66 -20.84 -0.84
N VAL A 179 -17.07 -20.68 0.36
CA VAL A 179 -15.78 -21.28 0.66
C VAL A 179 -15.92 -22.81 0.62
N PRO A 180 -15.06 -23.51 -0.12
CA PRO A 180 -15.04 -24.98 -0.08
C PRO A 180 -14.83 -25.50 1.35
N ALA A 181 -15.37 -26.67 1.68
CA ALA A 181 -15.11 -27.29 2.95
C ALA A 181 -13.59 -27.56 3.10
N GLN A 182 -12.99 -27.01 4.14
CA GLN A 182 -11.57 -27.14 4.42
C GLN A 182 -11.35 -28.03 5.64
N SER A 183 -10.39 -28.92 5.56
CA SER A 183 -9.95 -29.77 6.67
C SER A 183 -8.55 -30.27 6.36
N GLY A 184 -7.88 -30.81 7.37
CA GLY A 184 -6.55 -31.38 7.22
C GLY A 184 -5.48 -30.61 7.97
N THR A 185 -4.25 -30.71 7.49
CA THR A 185 -3.07 -30.16 8.14
C THR A 185 -2.16 -29.54 7.10
N VAL A 186 -1.61 -28.37 7.41
CA VAL A 186 -0.57 -27.71 6.62
C VAL A 186 0.74 -27.75 7.40
N SER A 187 1.85 -27.77 6.69
CA SER A 187 3.20 -27.68 7.27
C SER A 187 3.70 -26.25 7.13
N VAL A 188 4.03 -25.59 8.25
CA VAL A 188 4.40 -24.18 8.26
C VAL A 188 5.80 -23.96 8.84
N GLN A 189 6.60 -23.12 8.18
CA GLN A 189 7.90 -22.67 8.68
C GLN A 189 7.99 -21.15 8.63
N LEU A 190 8.53 -20.55 9.70
CA LEU A 190 8.82 -19.12 9.77
C LEU A 190 10.32 -18.93 10.02
N ALA A 191 11.03 -18.37 9.05
CA ALA A 191 12.48 -18.20 9.12
C ALA A 191 12.87 -16.73 8.92
N GLY A 192 13.59 -16.17 9.89
CA GLY A 192 14.25 -14.87 9.79
C GLY A 192 15.63 -14.97 9.16
N GLN A 193 16.36 -13.87 9.13
CA GLN A 193 17.70 -13.81 8.54
C GLN A 193 18.71 -14.73 9.26
N SER A 194 18.63 -14.84 10.56
CA SER A 194 19.56 -15.61 11.40
C SER A 194 18.87 -16.51 12.40
N THR A 195 17.56 -16.54 12.41
CA THR A 195 16.76 -17.24 13.40
C THR A 195 15.58 -17.95 12.73
N VAL A 196 15.39 -19.21 13.06
CA VAL A 196 14.14 -19.91 12.71
C VAL A 196 13.15 -19.65 13.86
N PHE A 197 12.14 -18.82 13.61
CA PHE A 197 11.12 -18.47 14.61
C PHE A 197 10.14 -19.61 14.87
N CYS A 198 9.77 -20.32 13.80
CA CYS A 198 8.97 -21.52 13.88
C CYS A 198 9.62 -22.57 12.97
N PRO A 199 10.22 -23.65 13.53
CA PRO A 199 10.65 -24.79 12.71
C PRO A 199 9.43 -25.40 12.06
N THR A 200 9.64 -26.18 11.00
CA THR A 200 8.56 -26.84 10.28
C THR A 200 7.61 -27.54 11.26
N THR A 201 6.38 -27.04 11.34
CA THR A 201 5.36 -27.45 12.32
C THR A 201 4.04 -27.70 11.61
N ASP A 202 3.38 -28.78 11.96
CA ASP A 202 2.07 -29.11 11.42
C ASP A 202 0.98 -28.31 12.14
N ILE A 203 0.19 -27.57 11.35
CA ILE A 203 -0.92 -26.73 11.81
C ILE A 203 -2.22 -27.27 11.25
N ALA A 204 -3.18 -27.58 12.12
CA ALA A 204 -4.49 -28.04 11.71
C ALA A 204 -5.31 -26.90 11.07
N ILE A 205 -5.94 -27.17 9.93
CA ILE A 205 -6.88 -26.23 9.29
C ILE A 205 -8.12 -26.13 10.18
N SER A 206 -8.37 -24.93 10.70
CA SER A 206 -9.52 -24.64 11.55
C SER A 206 -10.77 -24.35 10.73
N GLN A 207 -11.89 -24.99 11.06
CA GLN A 207 -13.20 -24.67 10.48
C GLN A 207 -13.70 -23.27 10.97
N GLU A 208 -13.26 -22.85 12.15
CA GLU A 208 -13.55 -21.55 12.73
C GLU A 208 -12.33 -20.64 12.53
N ALA A 209 -12.17 -20.12 11.30
CA ALA A 209 -11.09 -19.19 11.00
C ALA A 209 -11.25 -17.90 11.80
N LYS A 210 -10.15 -17.42 12.37
CA LYS A 210 -10.11 -16.15 13.12
C LYS A 210 -10.57 -14.99 12.22
N ASP A 211 -11.27 -14.01 12.80
CA ASP A 211 -11.57 -12.76 12.10
C ASP A 211 -10.28 -11.92 11.98
N LEU A 212 -9.64 -12.00 10.82
CA LEU A 212 -8.42 -11.27 10.53
C LEU A 212 -8.65 -9.74 10.45
N ALA A 213 -9.86 -9.33 10.07
CA ALA A 213 -10.21 -7.90 10.01
C ALA A 213 -10.34 -7.30 11.41
N ALA A 214 -10.90 -8.03 12.38
CA ALA A 214 -11.01 -7.60 13.77
C ALA A 214 -9.64 -7.34 14.41
N ASN A 215 -8.62 -8.11 14.01
CA ASN A 215 -7.25 -7.97 14.49
C ASN A 215 -6.39 -7.02 13.62
N ARG A 216 -6.97 -6.32 12.66
CA ARG A 216 -6.30 -5.39 11.71
C ARG A 216 -5.25 -6.05 10.80
N TYR A 217 -5.23 -7.37 10.70
CA TYR A 217 -4.32 -8.05 9.77
C TYR A 217 -4.68 -7.78 8.31
N VAL A 218 -5.98 -7.69 8.02
CA VAL A 218 -6.55 -7.31 6.72
C VAL A 218 -7.64 -6.26 6.92
N LEU A 219 -8.09 -5.63 5.83
CA LEU A 219 -9.15 -4.62 5.89
C LEU A 219 -10.56 -5.22 5.74
N TYR A 220 -10.66 -6.50 5.41
CA TYR A 220 -11.92 -7.22 5.17
C TYR A 220 -11.80 -8.64 5.72
N ASN A 221 -12.92 -9.26 6.06
CA ASN A 221 -12.95 -10.63 6.54
C ASN A 221 -12.99 -11.62 5.37
N HIS A 222 -12.18 -12.68 5.45
CA HIS A 222 -12.21 -13.79 4.52
C HIS A 222 -12.95 -14.97 5.15
N GLY A 223 -13.91 -15.56 4.43
CA GLY A 223 -14.78 -16.59 4.98
C GLY A 223 -14.14 -17.96 5.20
N GLY A 224 -12.88 -18.17 4.80
CA GLY A 224 -12.17 -19.44 4.90
C GLY A 224 -10.84 -19.35 5.64
N TYR A 225 -10.24 -20.52 5.89
CA TYR A 225 -8.92 -20.63 6.47
C TYR A 225 -7.86 -20.38 5.40
N THR A 226 -7.12 -19.29 5.52
CA THR A 226 -6.14 -18.85 4.52
C THR A 226 -4.71 -19.19 4.94
N VAL A 227 -3.77 -19.03 4.03
CA VAL A 227 -2.34 -19.12 4.30
C VAL A 227 -1.93 -18.18 5.45
N LEU A 228 -2.51 -16.96 5.51
CA LEU A 228 -2.26 -16.03 6.62
C LEU A 228 -2.74 -16.59 7.96
N HIS A 229 -3.88 -17.27 8.03
CA HIS A 229 -4.33 -17.94 9.25
C HIS A 229 -3.30 -18.99 9.72
N ALA A 230 -2.78 -19.81 8.79
CA ALA A 230 -1.78 -20.82 9.11
C ALA A 230 -0.48 -20.19 9.64
N LEU A 231 -0.03 -19.10 9.04
CA LEU A 231 1.15 -18.35 9.51
C LEU A 231 0.96 -17.78 10.91
N LEU A 232 -0.22 -17.23 11.20
CA LEU A 232 -0.55 -16.69 12.52
C LEU A 232 -0.65 -17.80 13.58
N ASP A 233 -1.29 -18.92 13.25
CA ASP A 233 -1.40 -20.06 14.17
C ASP A 233 -0.04 -20.69 14.44
N ALA A 234 0.85 -20.77 13.44
CA ALA A 234 2.23 -21.23 13.63
C ALA A 234 3.05 -20.27 14.51
N ALA A 235 2.88 -18.97 14.32
CA ALA A 235 3.52 -17.96 15.15
C ALA A 235 3.06 -18.04 16.61
N ASP A 236 1.76 -18.18 16.83
CA ASP A 236 1.17 -18.38 18.17
C ASP A 236 1.71 -19.65 18.82
N ALA A 237 1.74 -20.77 18.10
CA ALA A 237 2.24 -22.05 18.59
C ALA A 237 3.72 -22.01 18.98
N SER A 238 4.54 -21.28 18.22
CA SER A 238 5.97 -21.10 18.49
C SER A 238 6.28 -19.94 19.43
N ARG A 239 5.26 -19.18 19.86
CA ARG A 239 5.40 -17.95 20.65
C ARG A 239 6.25 -16.88 19.93
N ALA A 240 6.29 -16.92 18.62
CA ALA A 240 6.92 -15.88 17.82
C ALA A 240 6.05 -14.62 17.87
N GLY A 241 6.65 -13.48 18.17
CA GLY A 241 5.97 -12.19 18.08
C GLY A 241 5.78 -11.82 16.61
N PHE A 242 4.61 -12.11 16.08
CA PHE A 242 4.27 -11.92 14.68
C PHE A 242 3.17 -10.88 14.54
N GLU A 243 3.44 -9.84 13.79
CA GLU A 243 2.47 -8.81 13.47
C GLU A 243 2.30 -8.73 11.95
N CYS A 244 1.06 -8.67 11.49
CA CYS A 244 0.75 -8.38 10.10
C CYS A 244 -0.13 -7.13 10.04
N TYR A 245 0.35 -6.11 9.38
CA TYR A 245 -0.41 -4.89 9.15
C TYR A 245 -0.59 -4.66 7.66
N ARG A 246 -1.83 -4.68 7.17
CA ARG A 246 -2.19 -4.48 5.76
C ARG A 246 -1.36 -5.34 4.79
N GLY A 247 -1.20 -6.63 5.10
CA GLY A 247 -0.43 -7.57 4.29
C GLY A 247 1.09 -7.43 4.40
N LYS A 248 1.59 -6.61 5.34
CA LYS A 248 3.02 -6.54 5.66
C LYS A 248 3.30 -7.32 6.93
N PHE A 249 4.19 -8.28 6.84
CA PHE A 249 4.62 -9.10 7.96
C PHE A 249 5.74 -8.40 8.74
N VAL A 250 5.60 -8.37 10.05
CA VAL A 250 6.64 -7.90 10.99
C VAL A 250 6.79 -8.94 12.07
N LEU A 251 7.97 -9.55 12.17
CA LEU A 251 8.33 -10.42 13.29
C LEU A 251 9.08 -9.61 14.34
N THR A 252 8.63 -9.70 15.59
CA THR A 252 9.25 -8.97 16.71
C THR A 252 10.67 -9.52 16.93
N GLY A 253 11.68 -8.66 16.80
CA GLY A 253 13.09 -9.02 16.98
C GLY A 253 13.92 -8.99 15.71
N ASP A 254 13.31 -9.07 14.52
CA ASP A 254 13.99 -8.77 13.27
C ASP A 254 13.73 -7.31 12.89
N SER A 255 14.72 -6.45 13.11
CA SER A 255 14.64 -5.10 12.56
C SER A 255 14.71 -5.18 11.05
N ILE A 256 13.68 -4.69 10.36
CA ILE A 256 13.72 -4.51 8.91
C ILE A 256 14.74 -3.41 8.63
N THR A 257 15.97 -3.80 8.35
CA THR A 257 17.02 -2.87 7.95
C THR A 257 17.09 -2.80 6.44
N GLU A 258 17.28 -1.61 5.90
CA GLU A 258 17.64 -1.45 4.49
C GLU A 258 19.05 -1.99 4.30
N SER A 259 19.22 -3.02 3.46
CA SER A 259 20.52 -3.48 3.01
C SER A 259 20.76 -2.99 1.60
N ASN A 260 21.85 -2.29 1.36
CA ASN A 260 22.26 -1.75 0.05
C ASN A 260 21.18 -0.85 -0.62
N GLY A 261 20.38 -0.10 0.16
CA GLY A 261 19.34 0.76 -0.35
C GLY A 261 18.07 0.03 -0.83
N LYS A 262 17.98 -1.30 -0.66
CA LYS A 262 16.79 -2.08 -0.95
C LYS A 262 16.04 -2.40 0.34
N LYS A 263 14.72 -2.21 0.33
CA LYS A 263 13.88 -2.58 1.48
C LYS A 263 13.86 -4.09 1.62
N ALA A 264 14.21 -4.55 2.82
CA ALA A 264 13.97 -5.92 3.20
C ALA A 264 12.47 -6.22 3.26
N SER A 265 12.07 -7.40 2.85
CA SER A 265 10.68 -7.83 2.85
C SER A 265 10.57 -9.31 3.20
N TRP A 266 9.38 -9.72 3.65
CA TRP A 266 9.05 -11.11 3.86
C TRP A 266 8.51 -11.71 2.57
N ILE A 267 8.93 -12.92 2.24
CA ILE A 267 8.45 -13.71 1.11
C ILE A 267 7.69 -14.90 1.64
N CYS A 268 6.47 -15.08 1.16
CA CYS A 268 5.65 -16.25 1.43
C CYS A 268 5.68 -17.19 0.22
N LYS A 269 5.89 -18.47 0.46
CA LYS A 269 5.74 -19.52 -0.55
C LYS A 269 4.72 -20.56 -0.08
N VAL A 270 3.97 -21.11 -1.02
CA VAL A 270 3.10 -22.26 -0.83
C VAL A 270 3.49 -23.32 -1.84
N ASN A 271 3.88 -24.50 -1.36
CA ASN A 271 4.38 -25.59 -2.20
C ASN A 271 5.51 -25.18 -3.15
N GLY A 272 6.39 -24.29 -2.67
CA GLY A 272 7.51 -23.76 -3.45
C GLY A 272 7.14 -22.67 -4.48
N ALA A 273 5.87 -22.27 -4.57
CA ALA A 273 5.43 -21.15 -5.41
C ALA A 273 5.25 -19.88 -4.57
N VAL A 274 5.71 -18.74 -5.09
CA VAL A 274 5.52 -17.44 -4.42
C VAL A 274 4.04 -17.14 -4.25
N CYS A 275 3.66 -16.79 -3.04
CA CYS A 275 2.30 -16.42 -2.66
C CYS A 275 2.26 -14.92 -2.32
N ASP A 276 1.80 -14.11 -3.26
CA ASP A 276 1.76 -12.65 -3.12
C ASP A 276 0.59 -12.19 -2.23
N ASP A 277 -0.43 -13.01 -2.06
CA ASP A 277 -1.62 -12.67 -1.27
C ASP A 277 -2.02 -13.80 -0.31
N PRO A 278 -1.25 -14.02 0.75
CA PRO A 278 -1.54 -15.06 1.74
C PRO A 278 -2.86 -14.82 2.50
N ALA A 279 -3.36 -13.59 2.53
CA ALA A 279 -4.63 -13.26 3.18
C ALA A 279 -5.85 -13.76 2.41
N ASN A 280 -5.76 -13.89 1.08
CA ASN A 280 -6.83 -14.37 0.21
C ASN A 280 -6.58 -15.76 -0.36
N THR A 281 -5.38 -16.33 -0.20
CA THR A 281 -5.06 -17.68 -0.64
C THR A 281 -5.56 -18.68 0.40
N LEU A 282 -6.51 -19.54 0.02
CA LEU A 282 -6.99 -20.61 0.90
C LEU A 282 -5.88 -21.65 1.13
N ALA A 283 -5.74 -22.08 2.37
CA ALA A 283 -4.87 -23.19 2.71
C ALA A 283 -5.57 -24.53 2.46
N SER A 284 -4.84 -25.50 1.92
CA SER A 284 -5.32 -26.84 1.59
C SER A 284 -4.55 -27.90 2.36
N ASP A 285 -5.18 -29.07 2.55
CA ASP A 285 -4.53 -30.21 3.22
C ASP A 285 -3.22 -30.59 2.51
N GLY A 286 -2.15 -30.74 3.28
CA GLY A 286 -0.83 -31.09 2.80
C GLY A 286 -0.02 -29.91 2.25
N ASP A 287 -0.54 -28.68 2.27
CA ASP A 287 0.25 -27.51 1.84
C ASP A 287 1.49 -27.33 2.70
N LYS A 288 2.61 -27.03 2.04
CA LYS A 288 3.85 -26.58 2.65
C LYS A 288 3.92 -25.06 2.53
N ILE A 289 3.82 -24.37 3.67
CA ILE A 289 3.81 -22.92 3.75
C ILE A 289 5.13 -22.44 4.38
N GLU A 290 5.84 -21.60 3.70
CA GLU A 290 7.12 -21.05 4.13
C GLU A 290 7.07 -19.53 4.08
N LEU A 291 7.39 -18.90 5.21
CA LEU A 291 7.60 -17.47 5.29
C LEU A 291 9.05 -17.22 5.70
N PHE A 292 9.79 -16.51 4.88
CA PHE A 292 11.18 -16.21 5.17
C PHE A 292 11.55 -14.77 4.84
N TYR A 293 12.57 -14.30 5.55
CA TYR A 293 13.05 -12.94 5.43
C TYR A 293 13.93 -12.77 4.20
N ASN A 294 13.56 -11.82 3.34
CA ASN A 294 14.39 -11.38 2.23
C ASN A 294 15.14 -10.11 2.61
N SER A 295 16.44 -10.21 2.81
CA SER A 295 17.30 -9.06 3.15
C SER A 295 17.45 -8.04 2.01
N GLY A 296 16.92 -8.34 0.82
CA GLY A 296 17.11 -7.53 -0.39
C GLY A 296 18.51 -7.68 -0.99
N TRP A 297 19.31 -8.65 -0.54
CA TRP A 297 20.61 -8.92 -1.08
C TRP A 297 20.51 -9.65 -2.42
N ASP A 298 21.19 -9.13 -3.45
CA ASP A 298 21.24 -9.77 -4.76
C ASP A 298 21.99 -11.10 -4.64
N GLY A 299 21.39 -12.18 -5.11
CA GLY A 299 21.95 -13.53 -5.03
C GLY A 299 21.52 -14.36 -3.83
N MET A 300 20.65 -13.83 -2.96
CA MET A 300 20.04 -14.64 -1.91
C MET A 300 19.18 -15.74 -2.55
N LYS A 301 19.41 -16.98 -2.15
CA LYS A 301 18.68 -18.16 -2.63
C LYS A 301 17.94 -18.83 -1.50
N ASP A 302 16.73 -19.28 -1.81
CA ASP A 302 15.97 -20.22 -1.00
C ASP A 302 16.51 -21.62 -1.32
N ALA A 303 17.26 -22.22 -0.39
CA ALA A 303 18.04 -23.40 -0.65
C ALA A 303 17.49 -24.61 0.08
N HIS A 304 17.33 -25.70 -0.63
CA HIS A 304 16.81 -26.97 -0.11
C HIS A 304 17.86 -28.07 -0.26
N LEU A 305 18.09 -28.81 0.83
CA LEU A 305 18.93 -29.99 0.86
C LEU A 305 18.07 -31.22 0.72
N THR A 306 18.25 -31.93 -0.39
CA THR A 306 17.46 -33.14 -0.69
C THR A 306 18.36 -34.36 -0.68
N PRO A 307 18.09 -35.37 0.17
CA PRO A 307 18.79 -36.65 0.11
C PRO A 307 18.33 -37.48 -1.06
N GLU A 308 19.25 -38.16 -1.74
CA GLU A 308 18.94 -39.12 -2.83
C GLU A 308 18.10 -40.31 -2.32
N THR A 309 18.35 -40.70 -1.09
CA THR A 309 17.57 -41.74 -0.40
C THR A 309 17.22 -41.30 1.03
N LYS A 310 16.06 -41.74 1.53
CA LYS A 310 15.61 -41.43 2.91
C LYS A 310 16.31 -42.25 3.99
N SER A 311 17.06 -43.31 3.61
CA SER A 311 17.79 -44.16 4.53
C SER A 311 18.99 -44.79 3.83
N VAL A 312 20.09 -44.90 4.53
CA VAL A 312 21.31 -45.64 4.12
C VAL A 312 21.72 -46.58 5.21
N ASN A 313 22.35 -47.71 4.85
CA ASN A 313 22.96 -48.58 5.83
C ASN A 313 24.25 -48.00 6.40
N ARG A 314 24.62 -48.44 7.58
CA ARG A 314 25.88 -48.01 8.20
C ARG A 314 27.09 -48.31 7.29
N GLY A 315 27.84 -47.26 6.93
CA GLY A 315 29.00 -47.37 6.08
C GLY A 315 28.73 -47.13 4.60
N GLU A 316 27.49 -46.92 4.20
CA GLU A 316 27.13 -46.48 2.86
C GLU A 316 27.22 -44.94 2.71
N THR A 317 27.39 -44.48 1.49
CA THR A 317 27.43 -43.05 1.18
C THR A 317 26.01 -42.55 1.00
N LEU A 318 25.70 -41.42 1.63
CA LEU A 318 24.48 -40.63 1.37
C LEU A 318 24.82 -39.49 0.44
N THR A 319 24.19 -39.45 -0.72
CA THR A 319 24.27 -38.30 -1.62
C THR A 319 23.22 -37.28 -1.24
N LEU A 320 23.63 -36.04 -1.03
CA LEU A 320 22.78 -34.89 -0.77
C LEU A 320 22.89 -33.91 -1.94
N THR A 321 21.77 -33.44 -2.43
CA THR A 321 21.71 -32.41 -3.46
C THR A 321 21.25 -31.11 -2.81
N LEU A 322 22.07 -30.08 -2.88
CA LEU A 322 21.69 -28.71 -2.51
C LEU A 322 21.32 -27.94 -3.77
N ALA A 323 20.08 -27.51 -3.84
CA ALA A 323 19.58 -26.68 -4.93
C ALA A 323 18.79 -25.49 -4.37
N GLY A 324 18.78 -24.37 -5.07
CA GLY A 324 18.04 -23.19 -4.62
C GLY A 324 17.64 -22.31 -5.80
N ALA A 325 16.45 -21.74 -5.68
CA ALA A 325 15.96 -20.67 -6.52
C ALA A 325 16.23 -19.30 -5.90
N GLY A 326 16.17 -18.24 -6.66
CA GLY A 326 16.10 -16.89 -6.08
C GLY A 326 14.93 -16.78 -5.12
N VAL A 327 15.09 -16.08 -4.00
CA VAL A 327 14.04 -16.01 -2.95
C VAL A 327 12.69 -15.49 -3.43
N SER A 328 12.69 -14.67 -4.48
CA SER A 328 11.48 -14.16 -5.14
C SER A 328 11.01 -15.00 -6.32
N GLU A 329 11.59 -16.19 -6.51
CA GLU A 329 11.28 -17.11 -7.60
C GLU A 329 10.62 -18.38 -7.07
N ASN A 330 9.90 -19.07 -7.94
CA ASN A 330 9.35 -20.39 -7.60
C ASN A 330 10.47 -21.43 -7.54
N ASP A 331 10.35 -22.42 -6.66
CA ASP A 331 11.34 -23.50 -6.48
C ASP A 331 11.55 -24.35 -7.73
N ALA A 332 10.56 -24.33 -8.67
CA ALA A 332 10.73 -24.94 -9.98
C ALA A 332 11.93 -24.39 -10.78
N ASN A 333 12.41 -23.20 -10.43
CA ASN A 333 13.60 -22.57 -11.00
C ASN A 333 14.89 -22.89 -10.20
N ALA A 334 14.84 -23.82 -9.25
CA ALA A 334 15.98 -24.14 -8.41
C ALA A 334 17.12 -24.74 -9.25
N GLU A 335 18.33 -24.20 -9.04
CA GLU A 335 19.56 -24.68 -9.65
C GLU A 335 20.49 -25.25 -8.58
N ALA A 336 21.36 -26.16 -9.00
CA ALA A 336 22.38 -26.70 -8.09
C ALA A 336 23.28 -25.56 -7.54
N ILE A 337 23.50 -25.55 -6.23
CA ILE A 337 24.39 -24.61 -5.57
C ILE A 337 25.78 -25.23 -5.49
N ALA A 338 26.74 -24.66 -6.24
CA ALA A 338 28.12 -25.09 -6.21
C ALA A 338 28.83 -24.56 -4.96
N ASP A 339 29.92 -25.26 -4.58
CA ASP A 339 30.83 -24.85 -3.50
C ASP A 339 30.21 -24.65 -2.12
N ALA A 340 29.09 -25.32 -1.85
CA ALA A 340 28.43 -25.31 -0.56
C ALA A 340 29.18 -26.23 0.43
N GLU A 341 29.38 -25.76 1.64
CA GLU A 341 29.92 -26.56 2.74
C GLU A 341 28.82 -27.04 3.65
N ILE A 342 28.85 -28.32 4.00
CA ILE A 342 27.90 -28.94 4.93
C ILE A 342 28.58 -29.11 6.28
N TYR A 343 28.02 -28.52 7.31
CA TYR A 343 28.50 -28.65 8.69
C TYR A 343 27.57 -29.58 9.47
N GLU A 344 28.17 -30.47 10.25
CA GLU A 344 27.44 -31.25 11.24
C GLU A 344 27.00 -30.31 12.38
N GLY A 345 25.67 -30.22 12.59
CA GLY A 345 25.14 -29.45 13.72
C GLY A 345 25.48 -30.12 15.05
N SER A 346 25.94 -29.33 16.02
CA SER A 346 26.21 -29.76 17.40
C SER A 346 24.96 -29.71 18.24
#